data_50b998349e0b9ffbd645197da5177b8c
#
_entry.id   50b998349e0b9ffbd645197da5177b8c
#
_cell.length_a   1.000
_cell.length_b   1.000
_cell.length_c   1.000
_cell.angle_alpha   90.00
_cell.angle_beta   90.00
_cell.angle_gamma   90.00
#
_symmetry.space_group_name_H-M   'P 1'
#
loop_
_entity.id
_entity.type
_entity.pdbx_description
1 polymer ?
#
loop_
_entity_poly.entity_id
_entity_poly.type
_entity_poly.pdbx_seq_one_letter_code
_entity_poly.pdbx_strand_id
1 'polypeptide(L)'
;MNRARIAAFSGKELSPLAAITPIQESDLEFDYGSFDSEAFAAQTLSGPQALAAVIDHTLLKPDATREQVENLCDEAIRYRFACAMVNPIWAATAVDALSGTGVPVGAVIGFPFGAVLVSTLRQEAEALIRLGVRELDMVIPIGQLKSGNHHAVHHTVQAAAMIAHHHGALLKVTLETALLSVAEKLRGGEIAILAGADFLKTSSGFAGGGATPGDVALLRGMAGARCGVKASGGIRTLADARALLEAGANRIGASASVAIVRELGAV
;
A
#
# COMPACT_ATOMS: atom_id res chain seq x y z
N MET A 1 27.92 45.49 -8.68
CA MET A 1 26.63 46.19 -8.65
C MET A 1 25.67 45.43 -9.56
N ASN A 2 24.78 44.68 -9.00
CA ASN A 2 23.43 44.45 -9.52
C ASN A 2 22.68 43.51 -8.56
N ARG A 3 21.87 44.13 -7.68
CA ARG A 3 20.90 43.44 -6.85
C ARG A 3 19.65 43.19 -7.70
N ALA A 4 19.40 42.00 -8.16
CA ALA A 4 18.15 41.64 -8.79
C ALA A 4 17.12 41.26 -7.72
N ARG A 5 15.98 41.87 -7.80
CA ARG A 5 14.81 41.85 -6.92
C ARG A 5 14.22 40.44 -6.80
N ILE A 6 14.07 39.98 -5.55
CA ILE A 6 13.14 38.90 -5.21
C ILE A 6 11.74 39.52 -5.21
N ALA A 7 10.90 39.14 -6.16
CA ALA A 7 9.51 39.52 -6.21
C ALA A 7 8.75 38.81 -5.09
N ALA A 8 8.13 39.61 -4.21
CA ALA A 8 7.24 39.14 -3.17
C ALA A 8 5.99 38.44 -3.81
N PHE A 9 5.78 37.21 -3.51
CA PHE A 9 4.49 36.57 -3.75
C PHE A 9 3.48 37.14 -2.75
N SER A 10 2.56 37.96 -3.24
CA SER A 10 1.44 38.47 -2.47
C SER A 10 0.49 37.33 -2.11
N GLY A 11 0.27 37.16 -0.81
CA GLY A 11 -0.64 36.15 -0.26
C GLY A 11 -2.08 36.33 -0.76
N LYS A 12 -2.62 35.28 -1.36
CA LYS A 12 -4.06 35.05 -1.31
C LYS A 12 -4.32 34.35 0.02
N GLU A 13 -5.11 34.98 0.87
CA GLU A 13 -5.62 34.41 2.11
C GLU A 13 -6.32 33.09 1.78
N LEU A 14 -5.80 31.99 2.33
CA LEU A 14 -6.51 30.73 2.37
C LEU A 14 -7.67 30.91 3.35
N SER A 15 -8.90 30.69 2.87
CA SER A 15 -10.10 30.66 3.71
C SER A 15 -9.85 29.82 4.96
N PRO A 16 -10.40 30.24 6.14
CA PRO A 16 -10.24 29.47 7.35
C PRO A 16 -10.80 28.06 7.13
N LEU A 17 -9.93 27.05 7.21
CA LEU A 17 -10.28 25.65 7.21
C LEU A 17 -11.29 25.43 8.36
N ALA A 18 -12.49 24.97 8.02
CA ALA A 18 -13.45 24.56 9.01
C ALA A 18 -12.79 23.60 10.00
N ALA A 19 -12.87 23.91 11.28
CA ALA A 19 -12.31 23.08 12.33
C ALA A 19 -12.92 21.68 12.21
N ILE A 20 -12.10 20.69 11.87
CA ILE A 20 -12.49 19.29 11.94
C ILE A 20 -12.69 18.99 13.43
N THR A 21 -13.92 18.77 13.83
CA THR A 21 -14.27 18.36 15.20
C THR A 21 -13.47 17.10 15.54
N PRO A 22 -12.82 17.02 16.72
CA PRO A 22 -12.16 15.79 17.14
C PRO A 22 -13.20 14.66 17.13
N ILE A 23 -12.99 13.64 16.30
CA ILE A 23 -13.84 12.46 16.27
C ILE A 23 -13.66 11.75 17.62
N GLN A 24 -14.75 11.57 18.37
CA GLN A 24 -14.77 10.86 19.64
C GLN A 24 -14.69 9.36 19.36
N GLU A 25 -14.15 8.57 20.29
CA GLU A 25 -14.12 7.10 20.16
C GLU A 25 -15.52 6.48 19.98
N SER A 26 -16.56 7.16 20.45
CA SER A 26 -17.97 6.77 20.28
C SER A 26 -18.50 6.95 18.84
N ASP A 27 -17.79 7.70 17.98
CA ASP A 27 -18.21 7.97 16.61
C ASP A 27 -17.69 6.91 15.61
N LEU A 28 -17.05 5.85 16.11
CA LEU A 28 -16.41 4.80 15.33
C LEU A 28 -17.37 3.61 15.02
N GLU A 29 -18.63 3.85 14.79
CA GLU A 29 -19.52 2.84 14.21
C GLU A 29 -19.40 2.86 12.68
N PHE A 30 -18.47 2.07 12.16
CA PHE A 30 -18.28 1.89 10.71
C PHE A 30 -19.04 0.65 10.26
N ASP A 31 -20.21 0.83 9.67
CA ASP A 31 -20.84 -0.24 8.88
C ASP A 31 -20.45 -0.09 7.40
N TYR A 32 -19.28 -0.61 7.06
CA TYR A 32 -18.82 -0.70 5.66
C TYR A 32 -19.20 -2.03 5.00
N GLY A 33 -20.21 -2.73 5.53
CA GLY A 33 -20.58 -4.07 5.11
C GLY A 33 -19.60 -5.14 5.63
N SER A 34 -19.98 -6.40 5.51
CA SER A 34 -19.17 -7.53 5.93
C SER A 34 -18.34 -8.09 4.77
N PHE A 35 -17.06 -8.36 5.02
CA PHE A 35 -16.20 -9.17 4.15
C PHE A 35 -16.11 -10.58 4.71
N ASP A 36 -16.52 -11.57 3.93
CA ASP A 36 -16.43 -12.98 4.32
C ASP A 36 -14.98 -13.47 4.17
N SER A 37 -14.20 -13.34 5.23
CA SER A 37 -12.80 -13.72 5.26
C SER A 37 -12.61 -15.24 5.13
N GLU A 38 -13.52 -16.05 5.68
CA GLU A 38 -13.44 -17.51 5.64
C GLU A 38 -13.68 -18.01 4.21
N ALA A 39 -14.74 -17.57 3.57
CA ALA A 39 -15.03 -17.93 2.19
C ALA A 39 -13.92 -17.48 1.24
N PHE A 40 -13.41 -16.24 1.42
CA PHE A 40 -12.32 -15.72 0.60
C PHE A 40 -11.04 -16.54 0.78
N ALA A 41 -10.65 -16.86 2.01
CA ALA A 41 -9.46 -17.67 2.29
C ALA A 41 -9.60 -19.08 1.71
N ALA A 42 -10.76 -19.73 1.89
CA ALA A 42 -11.03 -21.04 1.33
C ALA A 42 -10.92 -21.05 -0.22
N GLN A 43 -11.50 -20.05 -0.88
CA GLN A 43 -11.40 -19.90 -2.32
C GLN A 43 -9.97 -19.65 -2.78
N THR A 44 -9.25 -18.76 -2.10
CA THR A 44 -7.86 -18.39 -2.44
C THR A 44 -6.91 -19.59 -2.25
N LEU A 45 -7.12 -20.40 -1.23
CA LEU A 45 -6.31 -21.56 -0.91
C LEU A 45 -6.76 -22.85 -1.65
N SER A 46 -7.71 -22.76 -2.56
CA SER A 46 -8.18 -23.90 -3.37
C SER A 46 -7.16 -24.38 -4.42
N GLY A 47 -6.14 -23.59 -4.72
CA GLY A 47 -5.07 -23.97 -5.63
C GLY A 47 -4.04 -22.89 -5.88
N PRO A 48 -2.88 -23.27 -6.47
CA PRO A 48 -1.75 -22.36 -6.67
C PRO A 48 -2.09 -21.10 -7.46
N GLN A 49 -2.93 -21.20 -8.50
CA GLN A 49 -3.33 -20.04 -9.32
C GLN A 49 -4.23 -19.07 -8.55
N ALA A 50 -5.16 -19.59 -7.74
CA ALA A 50 -6.02 -18.74 -6.92
C ALA A 50 -5.18 -17.97 -5.88
N LEU A 51 -4.20 -18.64 -5.26
CA LEU A 51 -3.28 -18.00 -4.32
C LEU A 51 -2.38 -16.97 -5.03
N ALA A 52 -1.81 -17.29 -6.18
CA ALA A 52 -0.97 -16.35 -6.93
C ALA A 52 -1.72 -15.07 -7.31
N ALA A 53 -3.01 -15.17 -7.67
CA ALA A 53 -3.83 -14.03 -8.07
C ALA A 53 -4.09 -13.00 -6.96
N VAL A 54 -3.70 -13.28 -5.72
CA VAL A 54 -3.79 -12.34 -4.59
C VAL A 54 -2.41 -11.96 -4.02
N ILE A 55 -1.32 -12.31 -4.70
CA ILE A 55 0.05 -11.99 -4.26
C ILE A 55 0.66 -10.90 -5.11
N ASP A 56 1.14 -9.82 -4.47
CA ASP A 56 2.07 -8.87 -5.05
C ASP A 56 3.48 -9.44 -4.94
N HIS A 57 4.04 -9.91 -6.07
CA HIS A 57 5.41 -10.41 -6.13
C HIS A 57 6.38 -9.23 -6.01
N THR A 58 7.22 -9.22 -4.98
CA THR A 58 7.83 -7.99 -4.47
C THR A 58 9.35 -8.06 -4.45
N LEU A 59 10.01 -7.05 -5.05
CA LEU A 59 11.45 -6.83 -4.96
C LEU A 59 11.72 -5.35 -4.64
N LEU A 60 12.01 -5.06 -3.35
CA LEU A 60 12.24 -3.69 -2.85
C LEU A 60 13.62 -3.54 -2.20
N LYS A 61 14.51 -4.51 -2.35
CA LYS A 61 15.88 -4.41 -1.84
C LYS A 61 16.59 -3.21 -2.51
N PRO A 62 17.34 -2.39 -1.74
CA PRO A 62 18.03 -1.22 -2.29
C PRO A 62 19.14 -1.58 -3.29
N ASP A 63 19.66 -2.80 -3.19
CA ASP A 63 20.71 -3.37 -4.03
C ASP A 63 20.16 -4.24 -5.19
N ALA A 64 18.84 -4.19 -5.45
CA ALA A 64 18.23 -4.93 -6.54
C ALA A 64 18.83 -4.52 -7.89
N THR A 65 19.20 -5.52 -8.69
CA THR A 65 19.76 -5.32 -10.03
C THR A 65 18.67 -5.40 -11.11
N ARG A 66 19.00 -4.91 -12.31
CA ARG A 66 18.13 -5.04 -13.49
C ARG A 66 17.73 -6.50 -13.76
N GLU A 67 18.71 -7.40 -13.76
CA GLU A 67 18.50 -8.84 -13.98
C GLU A 67 17.50 -9.44 -12.97
N GLN A 68 17.59 -9.03 -11.69
CA GLN A 68 16.66 -9.48 -10.66
C GLN A 68 15.25 -8.93 -10.88
N VAL A 69 15.10 -7.72 -11.40
CA VAL A 69 13.80 -7.13 -11.74
C VAL A 69 13.21 -7.81 -12.97
N GLU A 70 14.00 -8.10 -13.99
CA GLU A 70 13.55 -8.84 -15.18
C GLU A 70 13.08 -10.25 -14.77
N ASN A 71 13.84 -10.95 -13.92
CA ASN A 71 13.43 -12.25 -13.39
C ASN A 71 12.14 -12.18 -12.55
N LEU A 72 11.97 -11.13 -11.72
CA LEU A 72 10.71 -10.88 -11.00
C LEU A 72 9.53 -10.78 -11.97
N CYS A 73 9.70 -10.08 -13.09
CA CYS A 73 8.66 -9.93 -14.10
C CYS A 73 8.35 -11.26 -14.80
N ASP A 74 9.36 -12.04 -15.16
CA ASP A 74 9.18 -13.38 -15.76
C ASP A 74 8.43 -14.33 -14.81
N GLU A 75 8.76 -14.29 -13.53
CA GLU A 75 8.04 -15.04 -12.50
C GLU A 75 6.59 -14.54 -12.36
N ALA A 76 6.38 -13.21 -12.40
CA ALA A 76 5.04 -12.62 -12.29
C ALA A 76 4.13 -13.06 -13.47
N ILE A 77 4.67 -13.15 -14.68
CA ILE A 77 3.98 -13.67 -15.85
C ILE A 77 3.68 -15.17 -15.68
N ARG A 78 4.71 -15.96 -15.35
CA ARG A 78 4.60 -17.42 -15.24
C ARG A 78 3.54 -17.87 -14.25
N TYR A 79 3.51 -17.23 -13.07
CA TYR A 79 2.60 -17.58 -11.98
C TYR A 79 1.30 -16.79 -12.01
N ARG A 80 1.18 -15.76 -12.88
CA ARG A 80 0.06 -14.81 -12.94
C ARG A 80 -0.19 -14.14 -11.59
N PHE A 81 0.87 -13.61 -10.99
CA PHE A 81 0.75 -12.85 -9.75
C PHE A 81 -0.14 -11.61 -9.92
N ALA A 82 -0.77 -11.18 -8.83
CA ALA A 82 -1.66 -10.03 -8.83
C ALA A 82 -0.96 -8.74 -9.28
N CYS A 83 0.33 -8.58 -8.94
CA CYS A 83 1.12 -7.40 -9.26
C CYS A 83 2.62 -7.74 -9.14
N ALA A 84 3.47 -7.11 -9.94
CA ALA A 84 4.91 -7.05 -9.71
C ALA A 84 5.26 -5.71 -9.03
N MET A 85 5.75 -5.76 -7.78
CA MET A 85 6.01 -4.59 -6.95
C MET A 85 7.49 -4.26 -6.90
N VAL A 86 7.87 -3.06 -7.31
CA VAL A 86 9.27 -2.61 -7.43
C VAL A 86 9.52 -1.23 -6.81
N ASN A 87 10.80 -0.90 -6.62
CA ASN A 87 11.19 0.48 -6.31
C ASN A 87 11.01 1.41 -7.54
N PRO A 88 10.77 2.72 -7.34
CA PRO A 88 10.54 3.70 -8.40
C PRO A 88 11.55 3.66 -9.55
N ILE A 89 12.83 3.50 -9.23
CA ILE A 89 13.92 3.46 -10.23
C ILE A 89 13.77 2.31 -11.25
N TRP A 90 13.06 1.25 -10.89
CA TRP A 90 12.83 0.06 -11.72
C TRP A 90 11.48 0.04 -12.43
N ALA A 91 10.63 1.07 -12.21
CA ALA A 91 9.27 1.10 -12.74
C ALA A 91 9.25 0.99 -14.28
N ALA A 92 10.09 1.75 -14.98
CA ALA A 92 10.15 1.68 -16.45
C ALA A 92 10.56 0.28 -16.94
N THR A 93 11.60 -0.32 -16.34
CA THR A 93 12.04 -1.68 -16.68
C THR A 93 10.92 -2.71 -16.49
N ALA A 94 10.20 -2.63 -15.36
CA ALA A 94 9.10 -3.56 -15.09
C ALA A 94 7.90 -3.33 -16.03
N VAL A 95 7.56 -2.08 -16.34
CA VAL A 95 6.47 -1.76 -17.28
C VAL A 95 6.79 -2.28 -18.69
N ASP A 96 8.01 -2.10 -19.16
CA ASP A 96 8.43 -2.62 -20.46
C ASP A 96 8.36 -4.15 -20.49
N ALA A 97 8.88 -4.83 -19.46
CA ALA A 97 8.89 -6.30 -19.37
C ALA A 97 7.47 -6.91 -19.27
N LEU A 98 6.53 -6.21 -18.61
CA LEU A 98 5.16 -6.71 -18.41
C LEU A 98 4.16 -6.19 -19.44
N SER A 99 4.61 -5.44 -20.43
CA SER A 99 3.72 -4.88 -21.47
C SER A 99 2.95 -5.99 -22.20
N GLY A 100 1.62 -5.85 -22.28
CA GLY A 100 0.74 -6.80 -22.96
C GLY A 100 0.49 -8.12 -22.22
N THR A 101 1.06 -8.34 -21.03
CA THR A 101 0.92 -9.62 -20.29
C THR A 101 -0.33 -9.69 -19.42
N GLY A 102 -0.91 -8.54 -19.08
CA GLY A 102 -2.05 -8.41 -18.15
C GLY A 102 -1.63 -8.36 -16.67
N VAL A 103 -0.35 -8.53 -16.33
CA VAL A 103 0.15 -8.34 -14.96
C VAL A 103 0.48 -6.86 -14.73
N PRO A 104 -0.16 -6.18 -13.76
CA PRO A 104 0.12 -4.78 -13.48
C PRO A 104 1.47 -4.60 -12.78
N VAL A 105 2.11 -3.45 -13.02
CA VAL A 105 3.26 -2.99 -12.24
C VAL A 105 2.77 -2.13 -11.08
N GLY A 106 3.27 -2.43 -9.89
CA GLY A 106 3.15 -1.61 -8.72
C GLY A 106 4.49 -0.97 -8.35
N ALA A 107 4.44 0.21 -7.78
CA ALA A 107 5.63 0.88 -7.25
C ALA A 107 5.35 1.54 -5.91
N VAL A 108 6.39 1.63 -5.08
CA VAL A 108 6.29 2.31 -3.79
C VAL A 108 6.49 3.82 -3.94
N ILE A 109 5.86 4.63 -3.08
CA ILE A 109 6.02 6.09 -3.02
C ILE A 109 6.17 6.56 -1.57
N GLY A 110 7.01 7.59 -1.35
CA GLY A 110 7.32 8.06 0.00
C GLY A 110 7.92 6.96 0.90
N PHE A 111 8.55 6.00 0.30
CA PHE A 111 8.93 4.73 0.92
C PHE A 111 10.40 4.74 1.37
N PRO A 112 10.78 4.02 2.47
CA PRO A 112 9.90 3.21 3.31
C PRO A 112 9.33 3.92 4.56
N PHE A 113 9.56 5.22 4.73
CA PHE A 113 9.35 5.90 6.02
C PHE A 113 8.14 6.84 6.05
N GLY A 114 7.53 7.17 4.91
CA GLY A 114 6.47 8.18 4.85
C GLY A 114 6.93 9.60 5.22
N ALA A 115 8.24 9.84 5.29
CA ALA A 115 8.85 11.06 5.80
C ALA A 115 9.29 12.00 4.66
N VAL A 116 8.37 12.29 3.74
CA VAL A 116 8.62 13.14 2.57
C VAL A 116 7.63 14.31 2.52
N LEU A 117 7.98 15.36 1.79
CA LEU A 117 7.05 16.46 1.53
C LEU A 117 5.91 15.98 0.62
N VAL A 118 4.69 16.49 0.84
CA VAL A 118 3.52 16.18 0.00
C VAL A 118 3.78 16.50 -1.47
N SER A 119 4.47 17.61 -1.75
CA SER A 119 4.84 17.99 -3.12
C SER A 119 5.75 16.98 -3.80
N THR A 120 6.73 16.42 -3.07
CA THR A 120 7.62 15.37 -3.57
C THR A 120 6.86 14.07 -3.81
N LEU A 121 6.00 13.66 -2.86
CA LEU A 121 5.15 12.48 -2.99
C LEU A 121 4.26 12.55 -4.24
N ARG A 122 3.64 13.71 -4.48
CA ARG A 122 2.82 13.95 -5.68
C ARG A 122 3.63 13.80 -6.96
N GLN A 123 4.81 14.43 -7.03
CA GLN A 123 5.68 14.34 -8.21
C GLN A 123 6.13 12.89 -8.49
N GLU A 124 6.45 12.14 -7.43
CA GLU A 124 6.81 10.72 -7.54
C GLU A 124 5.63 9.89 -8.07
N ALA A 125 4.43 10.05 -7.48
CA ALA A 125 3.22 9.38 -7.93
C ALA A 125 2.89 9.69 -9.41
N GLU A 126 2.90 10.98 -9.80
CA GLU A 126 2.65 11.39 -11.17
C GLU A 126 3.68 10.85 -12.16
N ALA A 127 4.95 10.81 -11.78
CA ALA A 127 6.02 10.27 -12.61
C ALA A 127 5.81 8.76 -12.87
N LEU A 128 5.51 8.00 -11.82
CA LEU A 128 5.27 6.56 -11.90
C LEU A 128 4.03 6.21 -12.73
N ILE A 129 2.94 6.94 -12.53
CA ILE A 129 1.72 6.75 -13.33
C ILE A 129 1.98 7.03 -14.82
N ARG A 130 2.73 8.09 -15.15
CA ARG A 130 3.12 8.37 -16.55
C ARG A 130 3.99 7.28 -17.17
N LEU A 131 4.79 6.56 -16.39
CA LEU A 131 5.55 5.40 -16.84
C LEU A 131 4.67 4.17 -17.10
N GLY A 132 3.44 4.12 -16.58
CA GLY A 132 2.53 3.00 -16.76
C GLY A 132 2.27 2.17 -15.50
N VAL A 133 2.75 2.60 -14.34
CA VAL A 133 2.43 1.97 -13.04
C VAL A 133 0.92 2.04 -12.80
N ARG A 134 0.34 0.96 -12.25
CA ARG A 134 -1.10 0.83 -11.99
C ARG A 134 -1.45 0.65 -10.52
N GLU A 135 -0.49 0.39 -9.66
CA GLU A 135 -0.70 0.26 -8.22
C GLU A 135 0.39 1.04 -7.47
N LEU A 136 0.00 1.96 -6.61
CA LEU A 136 0.93 2.73 -5.78
C LEU A 136 0.82 2.26 -4.33
N ASP A 137 1.96 1.93 -3.71
CA ASP A 137 2.05 1.60 -2.29
C ASP A 137 2.74 2.74 -1.55
N MET A 138 2.00 3.58 -0.82
CA MET A 138 2.58 4.64 0.01
C MET A 138 2.75 4.22 1.47
N VAL A 139 3.65 4.88 2.18
CA VAL A 139 3.70 4.81 3.64
C VAL A 139 3.05 6.07 4.21
N ILE A 140 2.15 5.89 5.17
CA ILE A 140 1.50 7.01 5.87
C ILE A 140 2.56 7.87 6.58
N PRO A 141 2.39 9.20 6.71
CA PRO A 141 3.35 10.03 7.45
C PRO A 141 3.28 9.76 8.97
N ILE A 142 3.96 8.70 9.40
CA ILE A 142 3.90 8.10 10.74
C ILE A 142 4.16 9.14 11.83
N GLY A 143 5.17 9.99 11.65
CA GLY A 143 5.50 11.02 12.62
C GLY A 143 4.38 12.05 12.80
N GLN A 144 3.67 12.41 11.73
CA GLN A 144 2.52 13.31 11.80
C GLN A 144 1.33 12.64 12.52
N LEU A 145 1.09 11.35 12.23
CA LEU A 145 0.06 10.57 12.90
C LEU A 145 0.30 10.52 14.40
N LYS A 146 1.51 10.15 14.82
CA LYS A 146 1.92 10.09 16.25
C LYS A 146 1.87 11.45 16.95
N SER A 147 2.04 12.54 16.21
CA SER A 147 1.94 13.90 16.71
C SER A 147 0.49 14.43 16.77
N GLY A 148 -0.50 13.61 16.40
CA GLY A 148 -1.91 14.01 16.34
C GLY A 148 -2.26 14.94 15.18
N ASN A 149 -1.36 15.16 14.23
CA ASN A 149 -1.63 16.01 13.07
C ASN A 149 -2.40 15.26 11.98
N HIS A 150 -3.63 14.86 12.31
CA HIS A 150 -4.49 14.04 11.47
C HIS A 150 -4.84 14.70 10.14
N HIS A 151 -4.97 16.04 10.12
CA HIS A 151 -5.21 16.79 8.89
C HIS A 151 -4.07 16.64 7.89
N ALA A 152 -2.81 16.75 8.34
CA ALA A 152 -1.66 16.57 7.46
C ALA A 152 -1.58 15.12 6.92
N VAL A 153 -1.93 14.13 7.75
CA VAL A 153 -1.99 12.72 7.35
C VAL A 153 -3.05 12.54 6.26
N HIS A 154 -4.28 13.00 6.50
CA HIS A 154 -5.37 12.94 5.53
C HIS A 154 -5.00 13.61 4.20
N HIS A 155 -4.50 14.84 4.24
CA HIS A 155 -4.09 15.60 3.06
C HIS A 155 -3.01 14.87 2.24
N THR A 156 -2.04 14.23 2.92
CA THR A 156 -0.98 13.48 2.25
C THR A 156 -1.52 12.26 1.52
N VAL A 157 -2.37 11.47 2.17
CA VAL A 157 -2.99 10.28 1.56
C VAL A 157 -3.93 10.68 0.42
N GLN A 158 -4.78 11.69 0.64
CA GLN A 158 -5.73 12.18 -0.37
C GLN A 158 -5.01 12.68 -1.63
N ALA A 159 -3.88 13.37 -1.46
CA ALA A 159 -3.09 13.86 -2.61
C ALA A 159 -2.60 12.71 -3.50
N ALA A 160 -2.17 11.58 -2.91
CA ALA A 160 -1.77 10.38 -3.65
C ALA A 160 -2.99 9.66 -4.26
N ALA A 161 -4.09 9.53 -3.50
CA ALA A 161 -5.32 8.87 -3.96
C ALA A 161 -5.91 9.58 -5.20
N MET A 162 -5.99 10.91 -5.17
CA MET A 162 -6.50 11.69 -6.30
C MET A 162 -5.68 11.46 -7.58
N ILE A 163 -4.35 11.39 -7.47
CA ILE A 163 -3.48 11.12 -8.63
C ILE A 163 -3.71 9.70 -9.13
N ALA A 164 -3.70 8.70 -8.24
CA ALA A 164 -3.92 7.31 -8.61
C ALA A 164 -5.27 7.14 -9.32
N HIS A 165 -6.36 7.59 -8.70
CA HIS A 165 -7.72 7.40 -9.21
C HIS A 165 -7.99 8.17 -10.50
N HIS A 166 -7.44 9.37 -10.68
CA HIS A 166 -7.57 10.12 -11.93
C HIS A 166 -7.06 9.32 -13.14
N HIS A 167 -6.11 8.43 -12.91
CA HIS A 167 -5.51 7.58 -13.95
C HIS A 167 -5.93 6.11 -13.88
N GLY A 168 -6.94 5.76 -13.08
CA GLY A 168 -7.44 4.40 -12.93
C GLY A 168 -6.44 3.44 -12.25
N ALA A 169 -5.53 3.98 -11.43
CA ALA A 169 -4.60 3.20 -10.61
C ALA A 169 -5.12 3.06 -9.18
N LEU A 170 -4.62 2.04 -8.46
CA LEU A 170 -4.95 1.78 -7.06
C LEU A 170 -3.94 2.45 -6.13
N LEU A 171 -4.41 2.90 -4.96
CA LEU A 171 -3.58 3.34 -3.86
C LEU A 171 -3.68 2.39 -2.66
N LYS A 172 -2.54 1.86 -2.22
CA LYS A 172 -2.42 1.09 -0.98
C LYS A 172 -1.65 1.92 0.05
N VAL A 173 -2.16 1.99 1.27
CA VAL A 173 -1.59 2.81 2.34
C VAL A 173 -1.01 1.92 3.43
N THR A 174 0.32 1.91 3.54
CA THR A 174 1.05 1.19 4.60
C THR A 174 0.98 1.99 5.89
N LEU A 175 0.41 1.40 6.94
CA LEU A 175 0.32 2.01 8.26
C LEU A 175 1.60 1.86 9.08
N GLU A 176 2.40 0.82 8.82
CA GLU A 176 3.56 0.40 9.61
C GLU A 176 3.14 0.02 11.04
N THR A 177 2.30 -1.00 11.12
CA THR A 177 1.59 -1.39 12.36
C THR A 177 2.50 -1.66 13.54
N ALA A 178 3.73 -2.14 13.31
CA ALA A 178 4.70 -2.40 14.37
C ALA A 178 5.15 -1.14 15.12
N LEU A 179 5.01 0.06 14.54
CA LEU A 179 5.38 1.33 15.15
C LEU A 179 4.20 2.04 15.84
N LEU A 180 2.99 1.48 15.76
CA LEU A 180 1.74 2.12 16.17
C LEU A 180 1.09 1.39 17.35
N SER A 181 0.55 2.15 18.29
CA SER A 181 -0.43 1.65 19.27
C SER A 181 -1.74 1.25 18.59
N VAL A 182 -2.60 0.52 19.27
CA VAL A 182 -3.92 0.12 18.73
C VAL A 182 -4.74 1.35 18.34
N ALA A 183 -4.79 2.39 19.17
CA ALA A 183 -5.48 3.64 18.89
C ALA A 183 -4.93 4.35 17.66
N GLU A 184 -3.60 4.37 17.48
CA GLU A 184 -2.97 4.97 16.30
C GLU A 184 -3.24 4.15 15.02
N LYS A 185 -3.28 2.80 15.12
CA LYS A 185 -3.67 1.92 14.00
C LYS A 185 -5.10 2.21 13.54
N LEU A 186 -6.04 2.28 14.50
CA LEU A 186 -7.44 2.62 14.23
C LEU A 186 -7.54 4.00 13.56
N ARG A 187 -6.92 5.01 14.16
CA ARG A 187 -6.97 6.37 13.64
C ARG A 187 -6.31 6.50 12.26
N GLY A 188 -5.14 5.90 12.08
CA GLY A 188 -4.41 5.92 10.79
C GLY A 188 -5.17 5.21 9.68
N GLY A 189 -5.78 4.06 9.98
CA GLY A 189 -6.61 3.31 9.03
C GLY A 189 -7.88 4.06 8.63
N GLU A 190 -8.58 4.65 9.59
CA GLU A 190 -9.74 5.50 9.34
C GLU A 190 -9.40 6.67 8.41
N ILE A 191 -8.35 7.41 8.75
CA ILE A 191 -7.89 8.54 7.93
C ILE A 191 -7.56 8.07 6.52
N ALA A 192 -6.87 6.93 6.37
CA ALA A 192 -6.50 6.40 5.07
C ALA A 192 -7.74 6.04 4.22
N ILE A 193 -8.74 5.37 4.81
CA ILE A 193 -9.99 5.02 4.12
C ILE A 193 -10.75 6.28 3.68
N LEU A 194 -10.91 7.25 4.59
CA LEU A 194 -11.60 8.52 4.29
C LEU A 194 -10.87 9.35 3.23
N ALA A 195 -9.55 9.26 3.18
CA ALA A 195 -8.72 9.94 2.19
C ALA A 195 -8.67 9.24 0.83
N GLY A 196 -9.29 8.05 0.68
CA GLY A 196 -9.44 7.34 -0.58
C GLY A 196 -8.46 6.18 -0.78
N ALA A 197 -7.94 5.56 0.28
CA ALA A 197 -7.16 4.33 0.14
C ALA A 197 -8.02 3.19 -0.41
N ASP A 198 -7.53 2.46 -1.41
CA ASP A 198 -8.15 1.24 -1.92
C ASP A 198 -7.77 0.04 -1.06
N PHE A 199 -6.59 0.09 -0.42
CA PHE A 199 -6.11 -0.93 0.52
C PHE A 199 -5.46 -0.29 1.74
N LEU A 200 -5.75 -0.84 2.92
CA LEU A 200 -4.90 -0.71 4.10
C LEU A 200 -3.81 -1.79 4.03
N LYS A 201 -2.56 -1.40 4.28
CA LYS A 201 -1.43 -2.32 4.28
C LYS A 201 -0.73 -2.30 5.65
N THR A 202 -0.33 -3.48 6.13
CA THR A 202 0.27 -3.60 7.47
C THR A 202 1.64 -2.94 7.56
N SER A 203 2.59 -3.33 6.72
CA SER A 203 4.02 -3.04 6.95
C SER A 203 4.79 -2.81 5.64
N SER A 204 5.85 -2.00 5.73
CA SER A 204 6.81 -1.83 4.63
C SER A 204 7.78 -3.00 4.51
N GLY A 205 8.10 -3.66 5.64
CA GLY A 205 9.17 -4.65 5.77
C GLY A 205 10.53 -4.07 6.12
N PHE A 206 10.62 -2.75 6.37
CA PHE A 206 11.87 -2.02 6.67
C PHE A 206 11.95 -1.42 8.08
N ALA A 207 10.85 -1.45 8.85
CA ALA A 207 10.80 -0.86 10.19
C ALA A 207 10.88 -1.87 11.34
N GLY A 208 11.46 -3.04 11.11
CA GLY A 208 11.72 -4.05 12.15
C GLY A 208 10.51 -4.89 12.57
N GLY A 209 9.37 -4.78 11.87
CA GLY A 209 8.18 -5.60 12.08
C GLY A 209 7.65 -6.18 10.78
N GLY A 210 6.56 -6.97 10.88
CA GLY A 210 5.88 -7.58 9.74
C GLY A 210 4.39 -7.72 10.00
N ALA A 211 3.68 -8.37 9.06
CA ALA A 211 2.27 -8.66 9.20
C ALA A 211 2.02 -9.66 10.34
N THR A 212 1.03 -9.38 11.16
CA THR A 212 0.49 -10.32 12.14
C THR A 212 -0.99 -10.58 11.88
N PRO A 213 -1.51 -11.80 12.18
CA PRO A 213 -2.95 -12.06 12.06
C PRO A 213 -3.79 -11.08 12.88
N GLY A 214 -3.33 -10.67 14.07
CA GLY A 214 -4.04 -9.70 14.91
C GLY A 214 -4.16 -8.32 14.26
N ASP A 215 -3.09 -7.81 13.64
CA ASP A 215 -3.14 -6.54 12.90
C ASP A 215 -4.02 -6.64 11.67
N VAL A 216 -3.95 -7.75 10.93
CA VAL A 216 -4.81 -7.98 9.77
C VAL A 216 -6.29 -8.01 10.17
N ALA A 217 -6.64 -8.73 11.25
CA ALA A 217 -8.01 -8.78 11.75
C ALA A 217 -8.50 -7.39 12.18
N LEU A 218 -7.64 -6.60 12.86
CA LEU A 218 -7.94 -5.22 13.23
C LEU A 218 -8.23 -4.35 12.00
N LEU A 219 -7.34 -4.41 10.99
CA LEU A 219 -7.51 -3.64 9.75
C LEU A 219 -8.75 -4.10 8.96
N ARG A 220 -9.05 -5.41 8.94
CA ARG A 220 -10.24 -5.94 8.27
C ARG A 220 -11.53 -5.46 8.96
N GLY A 221 -11.56 -5.45 10.29
CA GLY A 221 -12.69 -4.90 11.04
C GLY A 221 -13.02 -3.45 10.67
N MET A 222 -11.97 -2.63 10.43
CA MET A 222 -12.14 -1.24 9.98
C MET A 222 -12.49 -1.11 8.51
N ALA A 223 -11.87 -1.91 7.67
CA ALA A 223 -12.03 -1.84 6.21
C ALA A 223 -13.41 -2.34 5.73
N GLY A 224 -14.02 -3.27 6.47
CA GLY A 224 -15.26 -3.92 6.06
C GLY A 224 -15.14 -4.50 4.64
N ALA A 225 -16.16 -4.34 3.82
CA ALA A 225 -16.14 -4.65 2.39
C ALA A 225 -15.66 -3.47 1.52
N ARG A 226 -15.50 -2.26 2.09
CA ARG A 226 -15.21 -1.03 1.36
C ARG A 226 -13.76 -0.93 0.90
N CYS A 227 -12.82 -1.44 1.70
CA CYS A 227 -11.40 -1.29 1.47
C CYS A 227 -10.70 -2.66 1.55
N GLY A 228 -9.70 -2.89 0.71
CA GLY A 228 -8.87 -4.08 0.79
C GLY A 228 -7.94 -4.05 2.00
N VAL A 229 -7.46 -5.23 2.40
CA VAL A 229 -6.41 -5.39 3.42
C VAL A 229 -5.25 -6.17 2.83
N LYS A 230 -4.08 -5.51 2.74
CA LYS A 230 -2.84 -6.14 2.29
C LYS A 230 -1.95 -6.46 3.49
N ALA A 231 -1.61 -7.73 3.64
CA ALA A 231 -0.61 -8.17 4.59
C ALA A 231 0.77 -8.22 3.91
N SER A 232 1.80 -7.64 4.52
CA SER A 232 3.17 -7.68 4.00
C SER A 232 4.21 -7.53 5.11
N GLY A 233 5.44 -8.00 4.80
CA GLY A 233 6.54 -8.04 5.76
C GLY A 233 6.59 -9.37 6.52
N GLY A 234 7.70 -10.10 6.37
CA GLY A 234 7.95 -11.34 7.10
C GLY A 234 7.28 -12.60 6.55
N ILE A 235 6.51 -12.54 5.47
CA ILE A 235 5.75 -13.66 4.91
C ILE A 235 6.66 -14.51 4.04
N ARG A 236 6.92 -15.75 4.44
CA ARG A 236 7.92 -16.64 3.80
C ARG A 236 7.39 -18.01 3.41
N THR A 237 6.34 -18.48 4.07
CA THR A 237 5.77 -19.83 3.92
C THR A 237 4.29 -19.78 3.58
N LEU A 238 3.76 -20.90 3.09
CA LEU A 238 2.32 -21.06 2.90
C LEU A 238 1.55 -20.91 4.22
N ALA A 239 2.13 -21.39 5.32
CA ALA A 239 1.50 -21.28 6.64
C ALA A 239 1.34 -19.79 7.06
N ASP A 240 2.37 -18.95 6.82
CA ASP A 240 2.26 -17.51 7.07
C ASP A 240 1.15 -16.88 6.23
N ALA A 241 1.14 -17.16 4.91
CA ALA A 241 0.14 -16.61 3.99
C ALA A 241 -1.28 -17.06 4.37
N ARG A 242 -1.47 -18.34 4.72
CA ARG A 242 -2.75 -18.91 5.18
C ARG A 242 -3.29 -18.16 6.40
N ALA A 243 -2.48 -18.05 7.45
CA ALA A 243 -2.89 -17.39 8.69
C ALA A 243 -3.34 -15.95 8.46
N LEU A 244 -2.69 -15.23 7.54
CA LEU A 244 -3.04 -13.83 7.22
C LEU A 244 -4.30 -13.73 6.34
N LEU A 245 -4.52 -14.68 5.40
CA LEU A 245 -5.75 -14.75 4.61
C LEU A 245 -6.94 -15.09 5.51
N GLU A 246 -6.81 -16.06 6.40
CA GLU A 246 -7.84 -16.43 7.37
C GLU A 246 -8.17 -15.30 8.34
N ALA A 247 -7.18 -14.45 8.67
CA ALA A 247 -7.38 -13.23 9.47
C ALA A 247 -8.06 -12.08 8.69
N GLY A 248 -8.29 -12.22 7.38
CA GLY A 248 -9.02 -11.25 6.58
C GLY A 248 -8.21 -10.44 5.57
N ALA A 249 -6.94 -10.79 5.33
CA ALA A 249 -6.22 -10.22 4.19
C ALA A 249 -6.82 -10.71 2.86
N ASN A 250 -6.94 -9.80 1.89
CA ASN A 250 -7.31 -10.16 0.52
C ASN A 250 -6.22 -9.79 -0.50
N ARG A 251 -5.05 -9.41 -0.01
CA ARG A 251 -3.82 -9.21 -0.77
C ARG A 251 -2.62 -9.57 0.11
N ILE A 252 -1.63 -10.24 -0.46
CA ILE A 252 -0.37 -10.59 0.21
C ILE A 252 0.79 -9.93 -0.53
N GLY A 253 1.70 -9.28 0.19
CA GLY A 253 2.95 -8.78 -0.37
C GLY A 253 4.13 -9.61 0.12
N ALA A 254 4.79 -10.34 -0.78
CA ALA A 254 5.89 -11.22 -0.43
C ALA A 254 7.02 -11.22 -1.48
N SER A 255 8.25 -11.40 -1.04
CA SER A 255 9.39 -11.71 -1.92
C SER A 255 9.56 -13.23 -2.14
N ALA A 256 9.01 -14.05 -1.23
CA ALA A 256 9.04 -15.51 -1.31
C ALA A 256 7.84 -16.10 -2.09
N SER A 257 7.17 -15.31 -2.92
CA SER A 257 5.91 -15.63 -3.59
C SER A 257 5.92 -16.97 -4.33
N VAL A 258 6.99 -17.22 -5.08
CA VAL A 258 7.15 -18.48 -5.85
C VAL A 258 7.22 -19.69 -4.92
N ALA A 259 7.97 -19.59 -3.82
CA ALA A 259 8.07 -20.67 -2.84
C ALA A 259 6.70 -20.96 -2.18
N ILE A 260 5.99 -19.91 -1.77
CA ILE A 260 4.66 -19.99 -1.14
C ILE A 260 3.65 -20.68 -2.07
N VAL A 261 3.62 -20.32 -3.35
CA VAL A 261 2.69 -20.89 -4.32
C VAL A 261 3.05 -22.35 -4.65
N ARG A 262 4.34 -22.65 -4.76
CA ARG A 262 4.81 -24.05 -5.00
C ARG A 262 4.50 -24.96 -3.83
N GLU A 263 4.60 -24.47 -2.60
CA GLU A 263 4.28 -25.23 -1.41
C GLU A 263 2.80 -25.67 -1.42
N LEU A 264 1.86 -24.82 -1.84
CA LEU A 264 0.45 -25.18 -2.00
C LEU A 264 0.22 -26.22 -3.11
N GLY A 265 1.01 -26.21 -4.17
CA GLY A 265 0.92 -27.17 -5.27
C GLY A 265 1.62 -28.51 -4.99
N ALA A 266 2.35 -28.63 -3.88
CA ALA A 266 3.06 -29.85 -3.47
C ALA A 266 2.26 -30.67 -2.44
N VAL A 267 1.14 -30.13 -1.96
CA VAL A 267 0.18 -30.77 -1.06
C VAL A 267 -0.99 -31.30 -1.88
#